data_4379c2211793b829982cb6a823387013
#
_entry.id   4379c2211793b829982cb6a823387013
#
_cell.length_a   1.000
_cell.length_b   1.000
_cell.length_c   1.000
_cell.angle_alpha   90.00
_cell.angle_beta   90.00
_cell.angle_gamma   90.00
#
_symmetry.space_group_name_H-M   'P 1'
#
loop_
_entity.id
_entity.type
_entity.pdbx_description
1 polymer ?
#
loop_
_entity_poly.entity_id
_entity_poly.type
_entity_poly.pdbx_seq_one_letter_code
_entity_poly.pdbx_strand_id
1 'polypeptide(L)'
;AIEVTDSSVSENVQNASFDRYYKSEKYADVHTRLSGANTSEDIRDVVLGLSSIDYTFDSSTRSLILPRGVLAQLRAGSYTISVELKNGKTEAFTLTVSDSAPTGESWAVEEYNTFSPSEPKFTLPLTRTSVRTVTVQNNGVTEALNAGSDYTISGQTLTLKKSALERYRKDGTAVVFSADLADGTTYALVIDYVKRK
;
A
#
# COMPACT_ATOMS: atom_id res chain seq x y z
N ALA A 1 1.55 52.05 -4.66
CA ALA A 1 2.18 50.78 -4.94
C ALA A 1 1.81 49.86 -3.75
N ILE A 2 1.04 48.81 -4.02
CA ILE A 2 0.74 47.77 -3.05
C ILE A 2 1.77 46.69 -3.29
N GLU A 3 2.72 46.51 -2.35
CA GLU A 3 3.60 45.33 -2.33
C GLU A 3 2.77 44.14 -1.95
N VAL A 4 2.54 43.26 -2.91
CA VAL A 4 2.06 41.90 -2.63
C VAL A 4 3.31 41.10 -2.23
N THR A 5 3.56 41.02 -0.93
CA THR A 5 4.53 40.05 -0.42
C THR A 5 3.91 38.68 -0.52
N ASP A 6 4.31 37.95 -1.56
CA ASP A 6 4.08 36.49 -1.65
C ASP A 6 4.94 35.80 -0.61
N SER A 7 4.34 35.52 0.53
CA SER A 7 4.97 34.85 1.68
C SER A 7 4.68 33.35 1.67
N SER A 8 4.77 32.71 0.53
CA SER A 8 4.80 31.26 0.42
C SER A 8 6.25 30.75 0.40
N VAL A 9 6.99 30.96 1.49
CA VAL A 9 8.19 30.16 1.72
C VAL A 9 7.71 28.80 2.16
N SER A 10 7.56 27.89 1.21
CA SER A 10 7.49 26.46 1.45
C SER A 10 8.81 26.06 2.10
N GLU A 11 8.82 25.89 3.43
CA GLU A 11 9.94 25.20 4.08
C GLU A 11 10.03 23.82 3.42
N ASN A 12 11.20 23.47 2.89
CA ASN A 12 11.42 22.26 2.10
C ASN A 12 11.12 21.01 2.91
N VAL A 13 9.93 20.46 2.71
CA VAL A 13 9.60 19.11 3.15
C VAL A 13 10.48 18.15 2.33
N GLN A 14 11.11 17.21 3.01
CA GLN A 14 12.06 16.29 2.37
C GLN A 14 11.34 15.41 1.36
N ASN A 15 11.83 15.36 0.11
CA ASN A 15 11.37 14.43 -0.90
C ASN A 15 11.55 12.98 -0.44
N ALA A 16 10.67 12.11 -0.90
CA ALA A 16 10.60 10.72 -0.50
C ALA A 16 10.69 9.78 -1.69
N SER A 17 11.09 8.55 -1.45
CA SER A 17 11.10 7.48 -2.44
C SER A 17 10.47 6.22 -1.88
N PHE A 18 9.80 5.47 -2.76
CA PHE A 18 9.13 4.21 -2.46
C PHE A 18 9.37 3.24 -3.61
N ASP A 19 9.59 1.96 -3.32
CA ASP A 19 9.61 0.91 -4.33
C ASP A 19 8.38 0.02 -4.11
N ARG A 20 7.52 -0.07 -5.10
CA ARG A 20 6.27 -0.83 -5.02
C ARG A 20 6.46 -2.34 -5.04
N TYR A 21 7.66 -2.84 -5.39
CA TYR A 21 7.94 -4.26 -5.39
C TYR A 21 8.07 -4.80 -3.97
N TYR A 22 7.21 -5.72 -3.59
CA TYR A 22 7.04 -6.20 -2.22
C TYR A 22 8.27 -6.91 -1.61
N LYS A 23 9.24 -7.34 -2.43
CA LYS A 23 10.53 -7.89 -1.96
C LYS A 23 11.63 -6.85 -1.83
N SER A 24 11.39 -5.62 -2.26
CA SER A 24 12.37 -4.54 -2.13
C SER A 24 12.51 -4.10 -0.67
N GLU A 25 13.73 -3.78 -0.24
CA GLU A 25 13.98 -3.17 1.08
C GLU A 25 13.32 -1.79 1.20
N LYS A 26 13.02 -1.13 0.07
CA LYS A 26 12.29 0.15 0.03
C LYS A 26 10.77 -0.01 0.01
N TYR A 27 10.26 -1.25 0.08
CA TYR A 27 8.83 -1.52 0.30
C TYR A 27 8.51 -1.34 1.79
N ALA A 28 8.40 -0.10 2.21
CA ALA A 28 8.15 0.30 3.59
C ALA A 28 7.26 1.54 3.65
N ASP A 29 6.64 1.81 4.79
CA ASP A 29 5.92 3.05 5.00
C ASP A 29 6.85 4.24 4.79
N VAL A 30 6.37 5.27 4.10
CA VAL A 30 7.14 6.49 3.84
C VAL A 30 6.92 7.48 4.95
N HIS A 31 7.99 7.91 5.60
CA HIS A 31 7.98 8.90 6.66
C HIS A 31 8.53 10.23 6.15
N THR A 32 7.77 11.29 6.32
CA THR A 32 8.19 12.66 5.97
C THR A 32 7.88 13.61 7.12
N ARG A 33 8.89 14.34 7.59
CA ARG A 33 8.70 15.30 8.67
C ARG A 33 8.02 16.56 8.14
N LEU A 34 6.98 17.02 8.84
CA LEU A 34 6.29 18.26 8.58
C LEU A 34 6.79 19.37 9.52
N SER A 35 6.89 20.59 9.01
CA SER A 35 7.26 21.75 9.81
C SER A 35 6.05 22.42 10.46
N GLY A 36 4.91 22.43 9.78
CA GLY A 36 3.70 23.14 10.17
C GLY A 36 2.70 22.33 10.98
N ALA A 37 2.93 21.03 11.22
CA ALA A 37 2.07 20.17 12.02
C ALA A 37 2.80 19.64 13.25
N ASN A 38 2.14 19.66 14.41
CA ASN A 38 2.63 19.06 15.66
C ASN A 38 1.80 17.83 16.07
N THR A 39 0.55 17.79 15.62
CA THR A 39 -0.39 16.70 15.87
C THR A 39 -1.15 16.37 14.59
N SER A 40 -1.81 15.22 14.56
CA SER A 40 -2.70 14.84 13.45
C SER A 40 -3.86 15.82 13.29
N GLU A 41 -4.25 16.52 14.35
CA GLU A 41 -5.35 17.50 14.31
C GLU A 41 -4.98 18.77 13.53
N ASP A 42 -3.69 19.05 13.32
CA ASP A 42 -3.23 20.19 12.54
C ASP A 42 -3.38 19.93 11.02
N ILE A 43 -3.51 18.67 10.63
CA ILE A 43 -3.66 18.27 9.23
C ILE A 43 -5.15 18.25 8.87
N ARG A 44 -5.49 18.93 7.78
CA ARG A 44 -6.83 18.92 7.20
C ARG A 44 -6.99 17.75 6.22
N ASP A 45 -6.01 17.58 5.33
CA ASP A 45 -6.02 16.53 4.32
C ASP A 45 -4.61 16.27 3.78
N VAL A 46 -4.41 15.08 3.22
CA VAL A 46 -3.20 14.71 2.46
C VAL A 46 -3.66 14.28 1.08
N VAL A 47 -3.18 15.00 0.08
CA VAL A 47 -3.72 14.93 -1.28
C VAL A 47 -2.64 14.52 -2.28
N LEU A 48 -2.97 13.58 -3.14
CA LEU A 48 -2.21 13.18 -4.31
C LEU A 48 -3.01 13.56 -5.56
N GLY A 49 -2.54 14.59 -6.26
CA GLY A 49 -3.30 15.19 -7.36
C GLY A 49 -4.60 15.83 -6.85
N LEU A 50 -5.74 15.21 -7.17
CA LEU A 50 -7.07 15.66 -6.73
C LEU A 50 -7.74 14.69 -5.73
N SER A 51 -7.04 13.67 -5.28
CA SER A 51 -7.58 12.62 -4.42
C SER A 51 -6.90 12.62 -3.06
N SER A 52 -7.70 12.58 -2.01
CA SER A 52 -7.20 12.33 -0.66
C SER A 52 -6.61 10.93 -0.57
N ILE A 53 -5.53 10.78 0.19
CA ILE A 53 -4.90 9.50 0.45
C ILE A 53 -4.83 9.23 1.95
N ASP A 54 -4.90 7.95 2.32
CA ASP A 54 -4.76 7.52 3.71
C ASP A 54 -3.37 7.83 4.26
N TYR A 55 -3.33 8.26 5.49
CA TYR A 55 -2.08 8.56 6.21
C TYR A 55 -2.24 8.31 7.71
N THR A 56 -1.12 8.26 8.41
CA THR A 56 -1.05 8.44 9.85
C THR A 56 -0.03 9.52 10.20
N PHE A 57 -0.06 10.01 11.44
CA PHE A 57 0.86 11.05 11.89
C PHE A 57 1.45 10.68 13.24
N ASP A 58 2.77 10.66 13.32
CA ASP A 58 3.50 10.50 14.58
C ASP A 58 3.85 11.87 15.15
N SER A 59 3.15 12.26 16.21
CA SER A 59 3.36 13.55 16.89
C SER A 59 4.71 13.64 17.58
N SER A 60 5.31 12.52 17.98
CA SER A 60 6.62 12.50 18.67
C SER A 60 7.76 12.88 17.74
N THR A 61 7.70 12.46 16.51
CA THR A 61 8.68 12.75 15.45
C THR A 61 8.21 13.85 14.50
N ARG A 62 6.95 14.28 14.61
CA ARG A 62 6.27 15.20 13.67
C ARG A 62 6.29 14.68 12.24
N SER A 63 6.13 13.39 12.09
CA SER A 63 6.22 12.72 10.79
C SER A 63 4.86 12.32 10.26
N LEU A 64 4.58 12.74 9.03
CA LEU A 64 3.55 12.15 8.19
C LEU A 64 4.01 10.75 7.76
N ILE A 65 3.15 9.78 7.88
CA ILE A 65 3.42 8.39 7.50
C ILE A 65 2.43 8.01 6.40
N LEU A 66 2.95 7.71 5.21
CA LEU A 66 2.17 7.20 4.09
C LEU A 66 2.31 5.67 4.08
N PRO A 67 1.19 4.94 4.22
CA PRO A 67 1.25 3.48 4.29
C PRO A 67 1.70 2.84 2.97
N ARG A 68 2.62 1.89 3.04
CA ARG A 68 3.16 1.19 1.87
C ARG A 68 2.08 0.53 1.00
N GLY A 69 1.04 -0.03 1.60
CA GLY A 69 -0.05 -0.65 0.86
C GLY A 69 -0.86 0.33 0.01
N VAL A 70 -1.03 1.58 0.50
CA VAL A 70 -1.62 2.68 -0.29
C VAL A 70 -0.69 3.04 -1.45
N LEU A 71 0.62 3.19 -1.18
CA LEU A 71 1.61 3.56 -2.18
C LEU A 71 1.84 2.48 -3.23
N ALA A 72 1.68 1.20 -2.88
CA ALA A 72 1.82 0.07 -3.79
C ALA A 72 0.78 0.06 -4.92
N GLN A 73 -0.35 0.76 -4.76
CA GLN A 73 -1.38 0.92 -5.78
C GLN A 73 -0.96 1.93 -6.86
N LEU A 74 0.04 2.76 -6.60
CA LEU A 74 0.54 3.74 -7.56
C LEU A 74 1.39 3.06 -8.63
N ARG A 75 1.37 3.60 -9.84
CA ARG A 75 2.33 3.21 -10.91
C ARG A 75 3.70 3.84 -10.62
N ALA A 76 4.76 3.28 -11.22
CA ALA A 76 6.07 3.92 -11.19
C ALA A 76 6.00 5.32 -11.81
N GLY A 77 6.60 6.31 -11.15
CA GLY A 77 6.54 7.71 -11.55
C GLY A 77 6.84 8.68 -10.40
N SER A 78 6.77 9.97 -10.69
CA SER A 78 6.92 11.04 -9.70
C SER A 78 5.57 11.67 -9.39
N TYR A 79 5.29 11.86 -8.12
CA TYR A 79 4.03 12.38 -7.62
C TYR A 79 4.27 13.54 -6.68
N THR A 80 3.44 14.57 -6.75
CA THR A 80 3.41 15.64 -5.75
C THR A 80 2.39 15.26 -4.68
N ILE A 81 2.85 15.16 -3.44
CA ILE A 81 2.00 15.00 -2.26
C ILE A 81 1.83 16.38 -1.62
N SER A 82 0.60 16.80 -1.42
CA SER A 82 0.26 18.07 -0.79
C SER A 82 -0.40 17.79 0.56
N VAL A 83 0.13 18.38 1.61
CA VAL A 83 -0.41 18.30 2.97
C VAL A 83 -1.09 19.62 3.29
N GLU A 84 -2.41 19.60 3.35
CA GLU A 84 -3.21 20.76 3.68
C GLU A 84 -3.36 20.88 5.20
N LEU A 85 -2.95 22.01 5.75
CA LEU A 85 -3.01 22.28 7.19
C LEU A 85 -4.27 23.10 7.54
N LYS A 86 -4.80 22.91 8.73
CA LYS A 86 -5.99 23.65 9.20
C LYS A 86 -5.75 25.17 9.35
N ASN A 87 -4.48 25.58 9.47
CA ASN A 87 -4.12 27.01 9.48
C ASN A 87 -4.12 27.66 8.06
N GLY A 88 -4.51 26.92 7.02
CA GLY A 88 -4.59 27.37 5.63
C GLY A 88 -3.28 27.28 4.86
N LYS A 89 -2.19 26.83 5.50
CA LYS A 89 -0.93 26.56 4.80
C LYS A 89 -0.94 25.20 4.13
N THR A 90 -0.09 25.03 3.11
CA THR A 90 0.14 23.74 2.44
C THR A 90 1.64 23.46 2.44
N GLU A 91 2.01 22.26 2.83
CA GLU A 91 3.35 21.71 2.65
C GLU A 91 3.30 20.68 1.53
N ALA A 92 4.30 20.68 0.65
CA ALA A 92 4.33 19.74 -0.47
C ALA A 92 5.71 19.12 -0.63
N PHE A 93 5.73 17.86 -1.08
CA PHE A 93 6.96 17.15 -1.40
C PHE A 93 6.77 16.22 -2.59
N THR A 94 7.88 15.83 -3.21
CA THR A 94 7.86 14.85 -4.30
C THR A 94 8.05 13.45 -3.74
N LEU A 95 7.13 12.54 -4.09
CA LEU A 95 7.25 11.10 -3.90
C LEU A 95 7.65 10.46 -5.22
N THR A 96 8.79 9.81 -5.27
CA THR A 96 9.20 9.00 -6.42
C THR A 96 8.88 7.53 -6.15
N VAL A 97 8.01 6.96 -6.98
CA VAL A 97 7.63 5.54 -6.94
C VAL A 97 8.42 4.81 -8.02
N SER A 98 9.17 3.79 -7.61
CA SER A 98 9.86 2.86 -8.51
C SER A 98 9.21 1.48 -8.52
N ASP A 99 9.58 0.66 -9.48
CA ASP A 99 9.19 -0.74 -9.56
C ASP A 99 10.43 -1.55 -9.95
N SER A 100 11.05 -2.20 -8.98
CA SER A 100 12.24 -3.02 -9.17
C SER A 100 11.93 -4.49 -9.42
N ALA A 101 10.65 -4.84 -9.64
CA ALA A 101 10.27 -6.21 -9.92
C ALA A 101 10.98 -6.76 -11.16
N PRO A 102 11.53 -8.00 -11.10
CA PRO A 102 12.10 -8.65 -12.26
C PRO A 102 11.07 -8.81 -13.37
N THR A 103 11.52 -8.68 -14.62
CA THR A 103 10.65 -8.90 -15.79
C THR A 103 10.07 -10.32 -15.76
N GLY A 104 8.74 -10.42 -15.89
CA GLY A 104 8.01 -11.69 -15.92
C GLY A 104 7.53 -12.16 -14.53
N GLU A 105 7.86 -11.47 -13.44
CA GLU A 105 7.26 -11.74 -12.15
C GLU A 105 5.83 -11.16 -12.09
N SER A 106 4.86 -12.00 -11.70
CA SER A 106 3.44 -11.62 -11.58
C SER A 106 3.06 -11.53 -10.10
N TRP A 107 2.59 -10.36 -9.68
CA TRP A 107 2.23 -10.11 -8.29
C TRP A 107 1.23 -8.96 -8.15
N ALA A 108 0.51 -8.95 -7.03
CA ALA A 108 -0.33 -7.84 -6.62
C ALA A 108 -0.32 -7.71 -5.10
N VAL A 109 -0.53 -6.51 -4.60
CA VAL A 109 -0.60 -6.21 -3.17
C VAL A 109 -2.00 -5.69 -2.85
N GLU A 110 -2.58 -6.26 -1.79
CA GLU A 110 -3.83 -5.79 -1.20
C GLU A 110 -3.64 -5.60 0.31
N GLU A 111 -4.32 -4.62 0.89
CA GLU A 111 -4.33 -4.43 2.34
C GLU A 111 -5.47 -5.22 2.99
N TYR A 112 -5.16 -5.82 4.14
CA TYR A 112 -6.17 -6.35 5.05
C TYR A 112 -6.19 -5.52 6.34
N ASN A 113 -7.18 -4.62 6.43
CA ASN A 113 -7.33 -3.80 7.63
C ASN A 113 -8.03 -4.58 8.74
N THR A 114 -7.28 -4.94 9.77
CA THR A 114 -7.78 -5.75 10.88
C THR A 114 -8.79 -5.03 11.77
N PHE A 115 -8.89 -3.71 11.67
CA PHE A 115 -9.91 -2.92 12.35
C PHE A 115 -11.26 -2.94 11.59
N SER A 116 -11.22 -2.88 10.27
CA SER A 116 -12.39 -2.95 9.38
C SER A 116 -12.13 -3.96 8.26
N PRO A 117 -12.19 -5.27 8.56
CA PRO A 117 -11.75 -6.30 7.65
C PRO A 117 -12.69 -6.46 6.45
N SER A 118 -12.12 -6.46 5.26
CA SER A 118 -12.77 -6.84 4.01
C SER A 118 -11.94 -7.91 3.31
N GLU A 119 -12.60 -8.82 2.61
CA GLU A 119 -11.91 -9.89 1.88
C GLU A 119 -11.25 -9.32 0.62
N PRO A 120 -9.89 -9.36 0.51
CA PRO A 120 -9.17 -8.84 -0.63
C PRO A 120 -9.44 -9.64 -1.90
N LYS A 121 -9.46 -8.94 -3.03
CA LYS A 121 -9.76 -9.50 -4.35
C LYS A 121 -8.61 -9.24 -5.31
N PHE A 122 -8.15 -10.28 -5.95
CA PHE A 122 -7.08 -10.24 -6.95
C PHE A 122 -7.62 -10.58 -8.33
N THR A 123 -7.29 -9.76 -9.32
CA THR A 123 -7.59 -10.07 -10.72
C THR A 123 -6.44 -10.89 -11.30
N LEU A 124 -6.73 -12.10 -11.75
CA LEU A 124 -5.78 -13.02 -12.35
C LEU A 124 -6.06 -13.19 -13.85
N PRO A 125 -5.04 -13.49 -14.70
CA PRO A 125 -5.21 -13.62 -16.14
C PRO A 125 -5.83 -15.00 -16.51
N LEU A 126 -7.02 -15.31 -16.02
CA LEU A 126 -7.66 -16.63 -16.14
C LEU A 126 -8.47 -16.85 -17.44
N THR A 127 -8.27 -16.01 -18.46
CA THR A 127 -9.00 -16.17 -19.74
C THR A 127 -8.58 -17.42 -20.53
N ARG A 128 -7.34 -17.89 -20.35
CA ARG A 128 -6.76 -19.04 -21.07
C ARG A 128 -6.12 -20.08 -20.16
N THR A 129 -6.24 -19.89 -18.86
CA THR A 129 -5.66 -20.78 -17.85
C THR A 129 -6.59 -20.86 -16.64
N SER A 130 -6.25 -21.67 -15.65
CA SER A 130 -7.01 -21.81 -14.42
C SER A 130 -6.07 -21.88 -13.23
N VAL A 131 -6.58 -21.63 -12.04
CA VAL A 131 -5.82 -21.81 -10.79
C VAL A 131 -5.75 -23.31 -10.47
N ARG A 132 -4.53 -23.83 -10.32
CA ARG A 132 -4.29 -25.22 -9.90
C ARG A 132 -4.31 -25.35 -8.38
N THR A 133 -3.59 -24.46 -7.71
CA THR A 133 -3.49 -24.45 -6.24
C THR A 133 -3.23 -23.04 -5.76
N VAL A 134 -3.66 -22.76 -4.54
CA VAL A 134 -3.30 -21.56 -3.80
C VAL A 134 -2.57 -22.02 -2.54
N THR A 135 -1.42 -21.43 -2.28
CA THR A 135 -0.55 -21.77 -1.14
C THR A 135 -0.19 -20.51 -0.36
N VAL A 136 0.34 -20.70 0.84
CA VAL A 136 0.91 -19.65 1.67
C VAL A 136 2.24 -20.11 2.26
N GLN A 137 3.19 -19.20 2.37
CA GLN A 137 4.45 -19.44 3.09
C GLN A 137 4.26 -19.06 4.56
N ASN A 138 4.33 -20.07 5.43
CA ASN A 138 4.19 -19.90 6.87
C ASN A 138 5.39 -20.50 7.59
N ASN A 139 6.24 -19.65 8.20
CA ASN A 139 7.45 -20.08 8.92
C ASN A 139 8.35 -21.05 8.15
N GLY A 140 8.54 -20.79 6.84
CA GLY A 140 9.36 -21.64 5.97
C GLY A 140 8.67 -22.89 5.43
N VAL A 141 7.40 -23.12 5.78
CA VAL A 141 6.58 -24.23 5.26
C VAL A 141 5.57 -23.69 4.26
N THR A 142 5.43 -24.39 3.14
CA THR A 142 4.37 -24.11 2.16
C THR A 142 3.13 -24.90 2.53
N GLU A 143 2.04 -24.20 2.81
CA GLU A 143 0.75 -24.79 3.14
C GLU A 143 -0.25 -24.54 2.01
N ALA A 144 -0.99 -25.58 1.59
CA ALA A 144 -2.05 -25.46 0.59
C ALA A 144 -3.35 -24.95 1.22
N LEU A 145 -4.04 -24.08 0.51
CA LEU A 145 -5.35 -23.56 0.89
C LEU A 145 -6.47 -24.35 0.23
N ASN A 146 -7.62 -24.41 0.89
CA ASN A 146 -8.80 -25.12 0.41
C ASN A 146 -9.74 -24.19 -0.36
N ALA A 147 -10.07 -24.57 -1.60
CA ALA A 147 -11.07 -23.85 -2.40
C ALA A 147 -12.45 -23.90 -1.70
N GLY A 148 -13.14 -22.77 -1.73
CA GLY A 148 -14.44 -22.58 -1.09
C GLY A 148 -14.35 -22.07 0.34
N SER A 149 -13.48 -22.63 1.19
CA SER A 149 -13.33 -22.22 2.59
C SER A 149 -12.26 -21.16 2.81
N ASP A 150 -11.13 -21.26 2.12
CA ASP A 150 -10.00 -20.34 2.28
C ASP A 150 -9.92 -19.30 1.14
N TYR A 151 -10.39 -19.66 -0.04
CA TYR A 151 -10.51 -18.74 -1.19
C TYR A 151 -11.66 -19.16 -2.12
N THR A 152 -12.09 -18.22 -2.94
CA THR A 152 -13.04 -18.49 -4.04
C THR A 152 -12.55 -17.84 -5.31
N ILE A 153 -12.99 -18.39 -6.46
CA ILE A 153 -12.71 -17.84 -7.79
C ILE A 153 -14.04 -17.61 -8.50
N SER A 154 -14.22 -16.40 -9.04
CA SER A 154 -15.35 -16.03 -9.86
C SER A 154 -14.85 -15.25 -11.08
N GLY A 155 -15.01 -15.83 -12.26
CA GLY A 155 -14.40 -15.29 -13.49
C GLY A 155 -12.88 -15.18 -13.35
N GLN A 156 -12.35 -13.99 -13.44
CA GLN A 156 -10.91 -13.72 -13.27
C GLN A 156 -10.54 -13.23 -11.85
N THR A 157 -11.50 -13.23 -10.94
CA THR A 157 -11.29 -12.72 -9.57
C THR A 157 -11.10 -13.85 -8.59
N LEU A 158 -9.93 -13.87 -7.92
CA LEU A 158 -9.67 -14.68 -6.74
C LEU A 158 -9.91 -13.84 -5.50
N THR A 159 -10.73 -14.32 -4.58
CA THR A 159 -11.00 -13.70 -3.28
C THR A 159 -10.41 -14.56 -2.18
N LEU A 160 -9.50 -14.02 -1.37
CA LEU A 160 -9.04 -14.67 -0.15
C LEU A 160 -10.08 -14.46 0.96
N LYS A 161 -10.45 -15.56 1.62
CA LYS A 161 -11.48 -15.54 2.66
C LYS A 161 -10.91 -15.12 4.01
N LYS A 162 -11.75 -14.49 4.81
CA LYS A 162 -11.39 -14.07 6.18
C LYS A 162 -10.78 -15.20 7.00
N SER A 163 -11.27 -16.45 6.85
CA SER A 163 -10.75 -17.64 7.55
C SER A 163 -9.26 -17.87 7.30
N ALA A 164 -8.79 -17.76 6.05
CA ALA A 164 -7.39 -17.88 5.71
C ALA A 164 -6.60 -16.66 6.19
N LEU A 165 -7.13 -15.46 5.99
CA LEU A 165 -6.47 -14.22 6.38
C LEU A 165 -6.20 -14.14 7.89
N GLU A 166 -7.17 -14.50 8.72
CA GLU A 166 -6.99 -14.51 10.19
C GLU A 166 -6.06 -15.64 10.66
N ARG A 167 -6.06 -16.80 9.97
CA ARG A 167 -5.15 -17.93 10.29
C ARG A 167 -3.69 -17.56 10.12
N TYR A 168 -3.36 -16.81 9.07
CA TYR A 168 -1.99 -16.43 8.72
C TYR A 168 -1.66 -14.96 9.05
N ARG A 169 -2.50 -14.34 9.85
CA ARG A 169 -2.35 -12.94 10.22
C ARG A 169 -1.02 -12.65 10.91
N LYS A 170 -0.34 -11.62 10.40
CA LYS A 170 0.86 -11.05 11.01
C LYS A 170 0.78 -9.54 10.94
N ASP A 171 0.26 -8.91 12.00
CA ASP A 171 0.05 -7.45 12.06
C ASP A 171 1.34 -6.67 11.78
N GLY A 172 1.22 -5.64 10.93
CA GLY A 172 2.33 -4.78 10.53
C GLY A 172 3.31 -5.41 9.54
N THR A 173 3.01 -6.60 9.00
CA THR A 173 3.84 -7.28 8.01
C THR A 173 3.06 -7.64 6.76
N ALA A 174 3.79 -7.97 5.68
CA ALA A 174 3.22 -8.56 4.48
C ALA A 174 3.31 -10.08 4.55
N VAL A 175 2.21 -10.77 4.20
CA VAL A 175 2.18 -12.23 4.03
C VAL A 175 1.94 -12.54 2.56
N VAL A 176 2.73 -13.46 2.01
CA VAL A 176 2.65 -13.83 0.59
C VAL A 176 1.87 -15.13 0.44
N PHE A 177 0.74 -15.03 -0.25
CA PHE A 177 0.01 -16.15 -0.81
C PHE A 177 0.42 -16.30 -2.27
N SER A 178 0.36 -17.49 -2.81
CA SER A 178 0.72 -17.77 -4.21
C SER A 178 -0.38 -18.55 -4.90
N ALA A 179 -0.77 -18.10 -6.09
CA ALA A 179 -1.66 -18.83 -6.97
C ALA A 179 -0.84 -19.44 -8.11
N ASP A 180 -0.75 -20.76 -8.18
CA ASP A 180 -0.13 -21.47 -9.28
C ASP A 180 -1.17 -21.74 -10.35
N LEU A 181 -0.88 -21.30 -11.57
CA LEU A 181 -1.77 -21.45 -12.70
C LEU A 181 -1.42 -22.70 -13.52
N ALA A 182 -2.39 -23.22 -14.28
CA ALA A 182 -2.23 -24.42 -15.07
C ALA A 182 -1.22 -24.28 -16.23
N ASP A 183 -0.93 -23.04 -16.65
CA ASP A 183 0.09 -22.72 -17.66
C ASP A 183 1.53 -22.67 -17.09
N GLY A 184 1.70 -22.94 -15.79
CA GLY A 184 2.99 -22.91 -15.10
C GLY A 184 3.36 -21.56 -14.51
N THR A 185 2.54 -20.52 -14.68
CA THR A 185 2.76 -19.20 -14.07
C THR A 185 2.40 -19.25 -12.58
N THR A 186 3.23 -18.64 -11.74
CA THR A 186 2.90 -18.38 -10.33
C THR A 186 2.62 -16.89 -10.15
N TYR A 187 1.51 -16.59 -9.48
CA TYR A 187 1.09 -15.23 -9.15
C TYR A 187 1.19 -14.98 -7.65
N ALA A 188 2.01 -14.02 -7.23
CA ALA A 188 2.12 -13.68 -5.82
C ALA A 188 0.98 -12.74 -5.39
N LEU A 189 0.24 -13.16 -4.38
CA LEU A 189 -0.86 -12.42 -3.78
C LEU A 189 -0.39 -11.93 -2.41
N VAL A 190 0.03 -10.68 -2.35
CA VAL A 190 0.65 -10.10 -1.15
C VAL A 190 -0.42 -9.40 -0.31
N ILE A 191 -0.52 -9.78 0.95
CA ILE A 191 -1.43 -9.16 1.91
C ILE A 191 -0.64 -8.35 2.92
N ASP A 192 -0.81 -7.04 2.92
CA ASP A 192 -0.34 -6.15 3.96
C ASP A 192 -1.37 -6.10 5.11
N TYR A 193 -1.00 -6.62 6.27
CA TYR A 193 -1.84 -6.54 7.46
C TYR A 193 -1.65 -5.18 8.13
N VAL A 194 -2.71 -4.39 8.12
CA VAL A 194 -2.73 -3.05 8.69
C VAL A 194 -3.81 -2.94 9.77
N LYS A 195 -3.63 -1.98 10.69
CA LYS A 195 -4.63 -1.66 11.70
C LYS A 195 -4.84 -0.15 11.70
N ARG A 196 -5.82 0.28 10.93
CA ARG A 196 -6.21 1.69 10.82
C ARG A 196 -7.69 1.87 11.17
N LYS A 197 -7.97 2.90 11.99
CA LYS A 197 -9.35 3.34 12.30
C LYS A 197 -9.86 4.26 11.21
#